data_276227d3f438ac368e981fc0f1c42205
#
_entry.id   276227d3f438ac368e981fc0f1c42205
#
_cell.length_a   1.000
_cell.length_b   1.000
_cell.length_c   1.000
_cell.angle_alpha   90.00
_cell.angle_beta   90.00
_cell.angle_gamma   90.00
#
_symmetry.space_group_name_H-M   'P 1'
#
loop_
_entity.id
_entity.type
_entity.pdbx_description
1 polymer ?
#
loop_
_entity_poly.entity_id
_entity_poly.type
_entity_poly.pdbx_seq_one_letter_code
_entity_poly.pdbx_strand_id
1 'polypeptide(L)'
;GERFAGLKPVKATVTVQPERAKDISDVLLGAFFEDINYSADGGLYAELIQNRDFEYDPSDREGDKNWNSTHSWTLKGDKTTFTINTSDPIHANNPHYAVLNVERPGAALENTGFDGIALNVGEKYDFSIFARVPQGQSNKLQVRLVDGEGNICGETSLTVSSRQWKTYKAVITAKATADTRLEIIPQSAGELNLDMISLFPQHTFKGRKNGLRKDLAQVLADIHPRFIRFPGGCVAHGDGLKNIYQWKNTVGPLEARKAQRNLWGYHQSMGLGYFEYFQFCEDIGAE
;
A
#
# COMPACT_ATOMS: atom_id res chain seq x y z
N GLY A 1 18.02 -33.81 4.11
CA GLY A 1 18.31 -34.65 5.30
C GLY A 1 19.50 -35.59 5.14
N GLU A 2 19.80 -36.09 3.94
CA GLU A 2 20.83 -37.12 3.71
C GLU A 2 22.27 -36.60 3.77
N ARG A 3 22.52 -35.33 3.51
CA ARG A 3 23.88 -34.76 3.45
C ARG A 3 24.67 -34.85 4.77
N PHE A 4 23.98 -34.99 5.89
CA PHE A 4 24.58 -35.03 7.23
C PHE A 4 24.34 -36.35 7.98
N ALA A 5 23.70 -37.34 7.35
CA ALA A 5 23.28 -38.60 7.97
C ALA A 5 24.46 -39.50 8.47
N GLY A 6 25.69 -39.26 8.00
CA GLY A 6 26.87 -40.01 8.39
C GLY A 6 27.83 -39.29 9.33
N LEU A 7 27.50 -38.07 9.79
CA LEU A 7 28.39 -37.32 10.65
C LEU A 7 28.30 -37.80 12.12
N LYS A 8 29.46 -38.07 12.72
CA LYS A 8 29.51 -38.41 14.13
C LYS A 8 29.28 -37.15 14.98
N PRO A 9 28.58 -37.27 16.11
CA PRO A 9 28.42 -36.15 17.05
C PRO A 9 29.75 -35.59 17.49
N VAL A 10 29.96 -34.30 17.38
CA VAL A 10 31.15 -33.60 17.86
C VAL A 10 30.78 -32.90 19.17
N LYS A 11 31.54 -33.14 20.23
CA LYS A 11 31.42 -32.33 21.44
C LYS A 11 32.33 -31.11 21.29
N ALA A 12 31.73 -29.92 21.33
CA ALA A 12 32.48 -28.67 21.36
C ALA A 12 32.21 -27.95 22.69
N THR A 13 33.25 -27.37 23.27
CA THR A 13 33.12 -26.50 24.45
C THR A 13 33.45 -25.08 24.02
N VAL A 14 32.55 -24.16 24.28
CA VAL A 14 32.79 -22.72 24.07
C VAL A 14 32.98 -22.09 25.45
N THR A 15 34.15 -21.51 25.69
CA THR A 15 34.45 -20.77 26.92
C THR A 15 34.42 -19.28 26.64
N VAL A 16 33.48 -18.59 27.28
CA VAL A 16 33.40 -17.13 27.26
C VAL A 16 34.35 -16.57 28.29
N GLN A 17 35.18 -15.60 27.90
CA GLN A 17 36.13 -14.89 28.74
C GLN A 17 35.72 -13.42 28.87
N PRO A 18 34.81 -13.07 29.80
CA PRO A 18 34.29 -11.71 29.95
C PRO A 18 35.40 -10.66 30.21
N GLU A 19 36.46 -11.06 30.90
CA GLU A 19 37.61 -10.21 31.20
C GLU A 19 38.42 -9.77 29.97
N ARG A 20 38.19 -10.42 28.84
CA ARG A 20 38.82 -10.11 27.54
C ARG A 20 37.87 -9.39 26.61
N ALA A 21 36.68 -9.01 27.08
CA ALA A 21 35.73 -8.26 26.29
C ALA A 21 36.37 -6.94 25.82
N LYS A 22 36.00 -6.54 24.62
CA LYS A 22 36.39 -5.25 24.03
C LYS A 22 35.12 -4.45 23.74
N ASP A 23 35.22 -3.15 23.85
CA ASP A 23 34.16 -2.27 23.41
C ASP A 23 33.95 -2.44 21.90
N ILE A 24 32.68 -2.51 21.52
CA ILE A 24 32.25 -2.55 20.12
C ILE A 24 31.56 -1.21 19.78
N SER A 25 31.57 -0.87 18.50
CA SER A 25 30.89 0.34 18.03
C SER A 25 29.38 0.28 18.33
N ASP A 26 28.83 1.37 18.80
CA ASP A 26 27.39 1.52 19.03
C ASP A 26 26.56 1.34 17.75
N VAL A 27 27.17 1.55 16.58
CA VAL A 27 26.55 1.36 15.26
C VAL A 27 26.97 0.04 14.58
N LEU A 28 27.39 -0.97 15.36
CA LEU A 28 27.75 -2.27 14.78
C LEU A 28 26.57 -3.08 14.28
N LEU A 29 25.42 -2.99 14.97
CA LEU A 29 24.23 -3.78 14.67
C LEU A 29 23.13 -2.90 14.09
N GLY A 30 22.69 -3.22 12.87
CA GLY A 30 21.59 -2.56 12.19
C GLY A 30 20.68 -3.55 11.50
N ALA A 31 19.65 -3.04 10.85
CA ALA A 31 18.72 -3.82 10.04
C ALA A 31 18.87 -3.46 8.57
N PHE A 32 18.84 -4.48 7.71
CA PHE A 32 18.73 -4.32 6.27
C PHE A 32 17.28 -4.52 5.86
N PHE A 33 16.71 -3.51 5.19
CA PHE A 33 15.38 -3.57 4.63
C PHE A 33 15.42 -3.42 3.12
N GLU A 34 14.87 -4.39 2.41
CA GLU A 34 14.66 -4.35 0.98
C GLU A 34 13.21 -4.69 0.66
N ASP A 35 12.61 -3.99 -0.29
CA ASP A 35 11.27 -4.31 -0.76
C ASP A 35 11.30 -5.60 -1.60
N ILE A 36 11.24 -6.73 -0.89
CA ILE A 36 11.15 -8.10 -1.42
C ILE A 36 9.88 -8.73 -0.88
N ASN A 37 9.16 -9.50 -1.72
CA ASN A 37 7.93 -10.20 -1.33
C ASN A 37 6.89 -9.28 -0.67
N TYR A 38 6.66 -8.10 -1.25
CA TYR A 38 5.70 -7.11 -0.74
C TYR A 38 6.03 -6.62 0.68
N SER A 39 7.32 -6.47 1.00
CA SER A 39 7.70 -5.98 2.34
C SER A 39 7.39 -4.50 2.58
N ALA A 40 7.26 -3.69 1.53
CA ALA A 40 6.76 -2.32 1.62
C ALA A 40 5.25 -2.28 1.36
N ASP A 41 4.79 -2.14 0.11
CA ASP A 41 3.37 -2.19 -0.25
C ASP A 41 2.79 -3.58 0.07
N GLY A 42 1.72 -3.64 0.86
CA GLY A 42 1.15 -4.91 1.36
C GLY A 42 1.89 -5.51 2.56
N GLY A 43 2.98 -4.87 3.02
CA GLY A 43 3.78 -5.26 4.17
C GLY A 43 3.86 -4.16 5.22
N LEU A 44 5.03 -3.54 5.35
CA LEU A 44 5.30 -2.53 6.38
C LEU A 44 4.49 -1.24 6.19
N TYR A 45 4.22 -0.84 4.95
CA TYR A 45 3.39 0.32 4.62
C TYR A 45 1.92 0.03 4.93
N ALA A 46 1.26 0.94 5.65
CA ALA A 46 -0.08 0.68 6.18
C ALA A 46 -1.23 0.93 5.20
N GLU A 47 -0.96 1.24 3.92
CA GLU A 47 -1.98 1.31 2.88
C GLU A 47 -2.62 -0.05 2.65
N LEU A 48 -3.95 -0.12 2.73
CA LEU A 48 -4.70 -1.37 2.59
C LEU A 48 -5.23 -1.62 1.17
N ILE A 49 -5.22 -0.60 0.32
CA ILE A 49 -5.72 -0.69 -1.06
C ILE A 49 -4.58 -1.02 -2.01
N GLN A 50 -4.66 -2.15 -2.69
CA GLN A 50 -3.73 -2.50 -3.75
C GLN A 50 -4.07 -1.75 -5.03
N ASN A 51 -3.06 -1.25 -5.75
CA ASN A 51 -3.24 -0.50 -7.00
C ASN A 51 -4.20 0.71 -6.82
N ARG A 52 -3.96 1.51 -5.77
CA ARG A 52 -4.81 2.65 -5.39
C ARG A 52 -4.88 3.76 -6.45
N ASP A 53 -3.88 3.81 -7.32
CA ASP A 53 -3.60 4.85 -8.31
C ASP A 53 -3.72 4.35 -9.76
N PHE A 54 -4.12 3.09 -9.98
CA PHE A 54 -4.27 2.47 -11.30
C PHE A 54 -2.98 2.44 -12.14
N GLU A 55 -1.80 2.55 -11.51
CA GLU A 55 -0.50 2.61 -12.19
C GLU A 55 0.18 1.25 -12.38
N TYR A 56 -0.47 0.13 -12.03
CA TYR A 56 0.07 -1.19 -12.35
C TYR A 56 0.18 -1.36 -13.86
N ASP A 57 1.28 -1.97 -14.30
CA ASP A 57 1.64 -2.14 -15.71
C ASP A 57 2.07 -3.60 -15.97
N PRO A 58 1.78 -4.17 -17.15
CA PRO A 58 2.20 -5.53 -17.50
C PRO A 58 3.70 -5.79 -17.37
N SER A 59 4.54 -4.75 -17.44
CA SER A 59 5.98 -4.88 -17.21
C SER A 59 6.35 -5.11 -15.75
N ASP A 60 5.45 -4.84 -14.79
CA ASP A 60 5.70 -5.10 -13.37
C ASP A 60 5.90 -6.59 -13.12
N ARG A 61 5.17 -7.44 -13.85
CA ARG A 61 5.28 -8.89 -13.76
C ARG A 61 5.28 -9.51 -15.15
N GLU A 62 6.45 -9.79 -15.65
CA GLU A 62 6.63 -10.31 -17.01
C GLU A 62 5.78 -11.56 -17.28
N GLY A 63 5.01 -11.50 -18.36
CA GLY A 63 4.13 -12.60 -18.81
C GLY A 63 2.75 -12.65 -18.15
N ASP A 64 2.47 -11.85 -17.13
CA ASP A 64 1.16 -11.77 -16.49
C ASP A 64 0.34 -10.58 -16.98
N LYS A 65 -0.57 -10.83 -17.93
CA LYS A 65 -1.45 -9.79 -18.50
C LYS A 65 -2.47 -9.20 -17.51
N ASN A 66 -2.66 -9.85 -16.36
CA ASN A 66 -3.56 -9.35 -15.32
C ASN A 66 -2.93 -8.22 -14.50
N TRP A 67 -1.59 -8.06 -14.61
CA TRP A 67 -0.88 -6.91 -14.05
C TRP A 67 -1.02 -5.72 -14.99
N ASN A 68 -2.11 -5.03 -14.86
CA ASN A 68 -2.46 -3.85 -15.64
C ASN A 68 -3.16 -2.82 -14.75
N SER A 69 -3.53 -1.67 -15.29
CA SER A 69 -4.14 -0.57 -14.53
C SER A 69 -5.42 -0.94 -13.78
N THR A 70 -6.10 -2.05 -14.13
CA THR A 70 -7.28 -2.54 -13.40
C THR A 70 -6.96 -3.65 -12.39
N HIS A 71 -5.70 -4.02 -12.22
CA HIS A 71 -5.30 -5.06 -11.27
C HIS A 71 -5.89 -4.80 -9.87
N SER A 72 -6.42 -5.82 -9.22
CA SER A 72 -7.13 -5.79 -7.94
C SER A 72 -8.48 -5.04 -7.95
N TRP A 73 -8.89 -4.46 -9.08
CA TRP A 73 -10.16 -3.79 -9.23
C TRP A 73 -11.12 -4.60 -10.10
N THR A 74 -12.35 -4.76 -9.61
CA THR A 74 -13.42 -5.48 -10.33
C THR A 74 -14.73 -4.71 -10.21
N LEU A 75 -15.41 -4.53 -11.33
CA LEU A 75 -16.78 -4.00 -11.32
C LEU A 75 -17.79 -5.15 -11.16
N LYS A 76 -18.65 -5.07 -10.15
CA LYS A 76 -19.76 -5.99 -9.90
C LYS A 76 -21.09 -5.30 -10.14
N GLY A 77 -21.98 -5.96 -10.86
CA GLY A 77 -23.29 -5.42 -11.23
C GLY A 77 -23.37 -5.03 -12.70
N ASP A 78 -24.50 -4.51 -13.08
CA ASP A 78 -24.84 -4.09 -14.45
C ASP A 78 -25.06 -2.56 -14.54
N LYS A 79 -25.28 -2.06 -15.76
CA LYS A 79 -25.62 -0.65 -16.01
C LYS A 79 -24.59 0.37 -15.54
N THR A 80 -23.36 -0.08 -15.43
CA THR A 80 -22.18 0.76 -15.19
C THR A 80 -21.01 0.20 -15.99
N THR A 81 -20.19 1.06 -16.55
CA THR A 81 -18.91 0.65 -17.18
C THR A 81 -17.75 1.19 -16.36
N PHE A 82 -16.66 0.43 -16.34
CA PHE A 82 -15.40 0.78 -15.71
C PHE A 82 -14.30 0.75 -16.77
N THR A 83 -13.63 1.87 -16.97
CA THR A 83 -12.50 2.02 -17.92
C THR A 83 -11.40 2.84 -17.28
N ILE A 84 -10.20 2.78 -17.85
CA ILE A 84 -9.07 3.61 -17.47
C ILE A 84 -8.89 4.72 -18.51
N ASN A 85 -8.61 5.93 -18.06
CA ASN A 85 -8.32 7.07 -18.91
C ASN A 85 -7.03 7.77 -18.43
N THR A 86 -6.39 8.55 -19.33
CA THR A 86 -5.13 9.26 -19.10
C THR A 86 -5.14 10.70 -19.63
N SER A 87 -6.28 11.19 -20.13
CA SER A 87 -6.35 12.46 -20.86
C SER A 87 -6.21 13.70 -19.97
N ASP A 88 -6.62 13.61 -18.70
CA ASP A 88 -6.58 14.74 -17.76
C ASP A 88 -6.35 14.21 -16.32
N PRO A 89 -5.13 13.68 -16.05
CA PRO A 89 -4.78 13.04 -14.77
C PRO A 89 -4.61 14.06 -13.65
N ILE A 90 -4.57 13.56 -12.41
CA ILE A 90 -4.27 14.41 -11.23
C ILE A 90 -2.82 14.91 -11.24
N HIS A 91 -1.89 14.12 -11.79
CA HIS A 91 -0.48 14.47 -11.91
C HIS A 91 0.18 13.71 -13.07
N ALA A 92 1.23 14.29 -13.68
CA ALA A 92 1.96 13.67 -14.78
C ALA A 92 2.65 12.34 -14.42
N ASN A 93 3.03 12.16 -13.15
CA ASN A 93 3.61 10.91 -12.64
C ASN A 93 2.55 9.86 -12.25
N ASN A 94 1.28 10.23 -12.26
CA ASN A 94 0.13 9.39 -11.97
C ASN A 94 -0.91 9.60 -13.09
N PRO A 95 -0.63 9.10 -14.31
CA PRO A 95 -1.42 9.40 -15.49
C PRO A 95 -2.73 8.61 -15.59
N HIS A 96 -2.87 7.48 -14.91
CA HIS A 96 -4.05 6.63 -15.05
C HIS A 96 -5.10 6.96 -13.99
N TYR A 97 -6.36 6.96 -14.38
CA TYR A 97 -7.48 7.08 -13.46
C TYR A 97 -8.69 6.29 -13.93
N ALA A 98 -9.54 5.88 -12.98
CA ALA A 98 -10.76 5.15 -13.27
C ALA A 98 -11.86 6.09 -13.75
N VAL A 99 -12.60 5.68 -14.78
CA VAL A 99 -13.84 6.30 -15.25
C VAL A 99 -14.97 5.32 -15.08
N LEU A 100 -15.96 5.69 -14.27
CA LEU A 100 -17.23 4.99 -14.13
C LEU A 100 -18.31 5.76 -14.89
N ASN A 101 -18.93 5.12 -15.89
CA ASN A 101 -20.13 5.64 -16.53
C ASN A 101 -21.34 4.87 -15.99
N VAL A 102 -22.10 5.52 -15.13
CA VAL A 102 -23.24 4.95 -14.41
C VAL A 102 -24.51 5.29 -15.16
N GLU A 103 -25.13 4.32 -15.82
CA GLU A 103 -26.49 4.48 -16.40
C GLU A 103 -27.55 4.39 -15.31
N ARG A 104 -27.38 3.47 -14.35
CA ARG A 104 -28.26 3.25 -13.21
C ARG A 104 -27.43 2.82 -11.99
N PRO A 105 -27.73 3.38 -10.80
CA PRO A 105 -27.09 2.95 -9.56
C PRO A 105 -27.26 1.46 -9.27
N GLY A 106 -26.30 0.87 -8.54
CA GLY A 106 -26.37 -0.52 -8.07
C GLY A 106 -25.08 -1.34 -8.29
N ALA A 107 -24.21 -0.90 -9.21
CA ALA A 107 -22.92 -1.55 -9.38
C ALA A 107 -21.91 -1.08 -8.32
N ALA A 108 -21.01 -1.98 -7.92
CA ALA A 108 -19.93 -1.73 -7.00
C ALA A 108 -18.57 -1.89 -7.68
N LEU A 109 -17.68 -0.92 -7.53
CA LEU A 109 -16.27 -1.08 -7.83
C LEU A 109 -15.58 -1.66 -6.60
N GLU A 110 -15.07 -2.89 -6.74
CA GLU A 110 -14.45 -3.66 -5.64
C GLU A 110 -12.94 -3.64 -5.71
N ASN A 111 -12.30 -3.61 -4.53
CA ASN A 111 -10.86 -3.86 -4.35
C ASN A 111 -10.63 -4.88 -3.24
N THR A 112 -9.79 -5.87 -3.52
CA THR A 112 -9.51 -6.97 -2.58
C THR A 112 -8.31 -6.70 -1.67
N GLY A 113 -7.69 -5.54 -1.77
CA GLY A 113 -6.46 -5.25 -1.05
C GLY A 113 -5.31 -6.18 -1.45
N PHE A 114 -4.39 -6.39 -0.53
CA PHE A 114 -3.27 -7.34 -0.67
C PHE A 114 -3.68 -8.68 -0.03
N ASP A 115 -4.41 -9.52 -0.81
CA ASP A 115 -5.00 -10.78 -0.36
C ASP A 115 -6.02 -10.63 0.79
N GLY A 116 -6.79 -9.55 0.76
CA GLY A 116 -7.80 -9.19 1.74
C GLY A 116 -7.49 -7.90 2.49
N ILE A 117 -8.52 -7.30 3.08
CA ILE A 117 -8.45 -6.11 3.92
C ILE A 117 -8.86 -6.53 5.33
N ALA A 118 -7.87 -6.79 6.19
CA ALA A 118 -8.10 -7.21 7.56
C ALA A 118 -8.60 -6.04 8.42
N LEU A 119 -9.73 -6.23 9.08
CA LEU A 119 -10.31 -5.28 10.03
C LEU A 119 -10.24 -5.83 11.45
N ASN A 120 -10.07 -4.91 12.41
CA ASN A 120 -10.24 -5.19 13.83
C ASN A 120 -11.45 -4.41 14.35
N VAL A 121 -12.36 -5.09 15.03
CA VAL A 121 -13.59 -4.48 15.58
C VAL A 121 -13.27 -3.27 16.46
N GLY A 122 -13.99 -2.17 16.23
CA GLY A 122 -13.82 -0.91 16.96
C GLY A 122 -12.70 0.01 16.43
N GLU A 123 -11.79 -0.50 15.61
CA GLU A 123 -10.76 0.32 14.96
C GLU A 123 -11.36 1.23 13.89
N LYS A 124 -10.70 2.36 13.68
CA LYS A 124 -11.08 3.36 12.69
C LYS A 124 -10.09 3.37 11.54
N TYR A 125 -10.64 3.56 10.35
CA TYR A 125 -9.91 3.58 9.09
C TYR A 125 -10.21 4.88 8.36
N ASP A 126 -9.16 5.58 7.95
CA ASP A 126 -9.25 6.79 7.13
C ASP A 126 -9.36 6.38 5.67
N PHE A 127 -10.52 6.63 5.07
CA PHE A 127 -10.76 6.51 3.64
C PHE A 127 -10.51 7.85 2.96
N SER A 128 -9.79 7.85 1.85
CA SER A 128 -9.63 9.02 1.00
C SER A 128 -9.66 8.65 -0.48
N ILE A 129 -10.09 9.60 -1.30
CA ILE A 129 -10.20 9.42 -2.75
C ILE A 129 -10.05 10.76 -3.44
N PHE A 130 -9.31 10.82 -4.54
CA PHE A 130 -9.41 11.89 -5.52
C PHE A 130 -10.57 11.56 -6.46
N ALA A 131 -11.49 12.48 -6.59
CA ALA A 131 -12.66 12.27 -7.43
C ALA A 131 -13.14 13.57 -8.08
N ARG A 132 -13.83 13.43 -9.22
CA ARG A 132 -14.57 14.51 -9.88
C ARG A 132 -15.77 13.97 -10.62
N VAL A 133 -16.74 14.87 -10.88
CA VAL A 133 -17.89 14.66 -11.74
C VAL A 133 -17.81 15.65 -12.91
N PRO A 134 -17.19 15.28 -14.06
CA PRO A 134 -16.89 16.23 -15.14
C PRO A 134 -18.11 16.96 -15.67
N GLN A 135 -19.27 16.31 -15.69
CA GLN A 135 -20.53 16.87 -16.13
C GLN A 135 -21.23 17.74 -15.07
N GLY A 136 -20.70 17.74 -13.82
CA GLY A 136 -21.16 18.62 -12.74
C GLY A 136 -22.37 18.14 -11.95
N GLN A 137 -22.91 16.96 -12.24
CA GLN A 137 -23.97 16.35 -11.43
C GLN A 137 -23.33 15.61 -10.26
N SER A 138 -23.62 16.08 -9.03
CA SER A 138 -23.06 15.46 -7.83
C SER A 138 -23.46 13.99 -7.70
N ASN A 139 -22.55 13.17 -7.21
CA ASN A 139 -22.75 11.75 -6.96
C ASN A 139 -22.41 11.42 -5.51
N LYS A 140 -23.34 10.82 -4.79
CA LYS A 140 -23.06 10.25 -3.47
C LYS A 140 -22.44 8.88 -3.66
N LEU A 141 -21.30 8.65 -3.06
CA LEU A 141 -20.63 7.34 -3.00
C LEU A 141 -20.93 6.69 -1.66
N GLN A 142 -21.46 5.49 -1.68
CA GLN A 142 -21.43 4.61 -0.52
C GLN A 142 -20.15 3.79 -0.57
N VAL A 143 -19.43 3.74 0.54
CA VAL A 143 -18.18 3.00 0.68
C VAL A 143 -18.37 1.96 1.76
N ARG A 144 -18.12 0.69 1.45
CA ARG A 144 -18.32 -0.44 2.34
C ARG A 144 -17.08 -1.30 2.43
N LEU A 145 -16.91 -1.93 3.59
CA LEU A 145 -15.98 -3.04 3.80
C LEU A 145 -16.83 -4.27 4.08
N VAL A 146 -16.73 -5.27 3.21
CA VAL A 146 -17.64 -6.42 3.16
C VAL A 146 -16.84 -7.70 3.25
N ASP A 147 -17.26 -8.63 4.11
CA ASP A 147 -16.61 -9.94 4.26
C ASP A 147 -16.97 -10.92 3.12
N GLY A 148 -16.40 -12.13 3.17
CA GLY A 148 -16.64 -13.16 2.17
C GLY A 148 -18.09 -13.66 2.11
N GLU A 149 -18.88 -13.45 3.15
CA GLU A 149 -20.29 -13.84 3.24
C GLU A 149 -21.24 -12.72 2.81
N GLY A 150 -20.72 -11.52 2.55
CA GLY A 150 -21.51 -10.34 2.14
C GLY A 150 -21.97 -9.48 3.31
N ASN A 151 -21.49 -9.70 4.54
CA ASN A 151 -21.80 -8.87 5.68
C ASN A 151 -21.03 -7.55 5.63
N ILE A 152 -21.70 -6.44 5.95
CA ILE A 152 -21.08 -5.11 6.00
C ILE A 152 -20.35 -4.96 7.34
N CYS A 153 -19.03 -5.05 7.30
CA CYS A 153 -18.16 -4.93 8.46
C CYS A 153 -17.73 -3.48 8.77
N GLY A 154 -18.01 -2.55 7.87
CA GLY A 154 -17.80 -1.12 8.05
C GLY A 154 -18.35 -0.37 6.85
N GLU A 155 -18.80 0.87 7.06
CA GLU A 155 -19.34 1.67 5.97
C GLU A 155 -19.26 3.17 6.27
N THR A 156 -19.24 3.95 5.21
CA THR A 156 -19.36 5.41 5.22
C THR A 156 -19.94 5.90 3.91
N SER A 157 -20.16 7.20 3.78
CA SER A 157 -20.52 7.82 2.50
C SER A 157 -19.91 9.20 2.36
N LEU A 158 -19.71 9.62 1.13
CA LEU A 158 -19.25 10.96 0.78
C LEU A 158 -19.94 11.42 -0.50
N THR A 159 -19.95 12.73 -0.76
CA THR A 159 -20.56 13.30 -1.95
C THR A 159 -19.51 13.98 -2.81
N VAL A 160 -19.33 13.48 -4.03
CA VAL A 160 -18.47 14.09 -5.05
C VAL A 160 -19.28 15.12 -5.80
N SER A 161 -18.86 16.38 -5.79
CA SER A 161 -19.57 17.50 -6.41
C SER A 161 -18.71 18.40 -7.29
N SER A 162 -17.39 18.25 -7.24
CA SER A 162 -16.45 19.06 -8.02
C SER A 162 -16.33 18.56 -9.45
N ARG A 163 -16.26 19.46 -10.42
CA ARG A 163 -15.88 19.16 -11.80
C ARG A 163 -14.38 18.98 -11.97
N GLN A 164 -13.59 19.52 -11.05
CA GLN A 164 -12.16 19.40 -11.02
C GLN A 164 -11.75 18.33 -9.99
N TRP A 165 -10.58 17.76 -10.16
CA TRP A 165 -10.00 16.84 -9.19
C TRP A 165 -10.00 17.45 -7.79
N LYS A 166 -10.55 16.74 -6.83
CA LYS A 166 -10.62 17.12 -5.43
C LYS A 166 -10.49 15.88 -4.55
N THR A 167 -9.80 16.02 -3.44
CA THR A 167 -9.73 14.98 -2.41
C THR A 167 -10.96 15.00 -1.54
N TYR A 168 -11.57 13.83 -1.36
CA TYR A 168 -12.67 13.59 -0.41
C TYR A 168 -12.19 12.61 0.64
N LYS A 169 -12.64 12.80 1.88
CA LYS A 169 -12.21 11.98 3.03
C LYS A 169 -13.41 11.58 3.88
N ALA A 170 -13.33 10.39 4.44
CA ALA A 170 -14.31 9.87 5.38
C ALA A 170 -13.64 8.87 6.33
N VAL A 171 -14.28 8.59 7.45
CA VAL A 171 -13.82 7.58 8.41
C VAL A 171 -14.76 6.40 8.39
N ILE A 172 -14.22 5.20 8.41
CA ILE A 172 -14.96 3.95 8.57
C ILE A 172 -14.60 3.36 9.92
N THR A 173 -15.60 3.06 10.76
CA THR A 173 -15.40 2.30 12.00
C THR A 173 -15.75 0.84 11.75
N ALA A 174 -14.83 -0.07 12.05
CA ALA A 174 -15.06 -1.49 11.89
C ALA A 174 -16.07 -2.01 12.93
N LYS A 175 -17.10 -2.70 12.45
CA LYS A 175 -18.18 -3.32 13.24
C LYS A 175 -17.85 -4.77 13.64
N ALA A 176 -16.84 -5.37 12.95
CA ALA A 176 -16.40 -6.73 13.16
C ALA A 176 -14.90 -6.87 12.92
N THR A 177 -14.28 -7.88 13.54
CA THR A 177 -12.97 -8.37 13.11
C THR A 177 -13.19 -9.37 11.99
N ALA A 178 -12.74 -9.02 10.78
CA ALA A 178 -13.00 -9.81 9.57
C ALA A 178 -11.95 -9.52 8.50
N ASP A 179 -11.81 -10.45 7.58
CA ASP A 179 -11.14 -10.21 6.30
C ASP A 179 -12.18 -9.74 5.28
N THR A 180 -11.91 -8.61 4.64
CA THR A 180 -12.92 -7.89 3.84
C THR A 180 -12.37 -7.47 2.48
N ARG A 181 -13.25 -6.96 1.63
CA ARG A 181 -12.96 -6.18 0.43
C ARG A 181 -13.62 -4.81 0.52
N LEU A 182 -13.05 -3.84 -0.17
CA LEU A 182 -13.65 -2.52 -0.35
C LEU A 182 -14.67 -2.56 -1.48
N GLU A 183 -15.82 -1.92 -1.28
CA GLU A 183 -16.82 -1.64 -2.30
C GLU A 183 -17.10 -0.12 -2.37
N ILE A 184 -17.03 0.45 -3.57
CA ILE A 184 -17.43 1.83 -3.86
C ILE A 184 -18.66 1.79 -4.77
N ILE A 185 -19.78 2.33 -4.29
CA ILE A 185 -21.10 2.22 -4.93
C ILE A 185 -21.65 3.62 -5.24
N PRO A 186 -21.57 4.08 -6.50
CA PRO A 186 -22.20 5.31 -6.93
C PRO A 186 -23.73 5.24 -6.76
N GLN A 187 -24.34 6.33 -6.24
CA GLN A 187 -25.77 6.39 -5.95
C GLN A 187 -26.56 7.20 -6.98
N SER A 188 -25.91 7.75 -8.01
CA SER A 188 -26.54 8.52 -9.06
C SER A 188 -25.96 8.15 -10.42
N ALA A 189 -26.77 8.30 -11.49
CA ALA A 189 -26.31 8.18 -12.86
C ALA A 189 -25.34 9.32 -13.22
N GLY A 190 -24.47 9.09 -14.20
CA GLY A 190 -23.50 10.06 -14.71
C GLY A 190 -22.08 9.54 -14.72
N GLU A 191 -21.17 10.35 -15.25
CA GLU A 191 -19.74 10.05 -15.27
C GLU A 191 -19.07 10.46 -13.96
N LEU A 192 -18.24 9.56 -13.44
CA LEU A 192 -17.46 9.74 -12.24
C LEU A 192 -16.02 9.32 -12.53
N ASN A 193 -15.07 10.20 -12.25
CA ASN A 193 -13.65 9.88 -12.35
C ASN A 193 -13.07 9.73 -10.94
N LEU A 194 -12.26 8.68 -10.74
CA LEU A 194 -11.71 8.27 -9.44
C LEU A 194 -10.23 7.98 -9.58
N ASP A 195 -9.47 8.37 -8.56
CA ASP A 195 -8.03 8.09 -8.46
C ASP A 195 -7.56 8.12 -7.00
N MET A 196 -6.35 7.65 -6.74
CA MET A 196 -5.72 7.64 -5.41
C MET A 196 -6.69 7.19 -4.31
N ILE A 197 -7.32 6.03 -4.52
CA ILE A 197 -8.28 5.44 -3.57
C ILE A 197 -7.48 4.76 -2.46
N SER A 198 -7.63 5.23 -1.23
CA SER A 198 -6.76 4.88 -0.11
C SER A 198 -7.56 4.54 1.13
N LEU A 199 -7.08 3.55 1.89
CA LEU A 199 -7.64 3.15 3.17
C LEU A 199 -6.51 2.88 4.17
N PHE A 200 -6.40 3.70 5.20
CA PHE A 200 -5.39 3.56 6.25
C PHE A 200 -6.01 3.29 7.61
N PRO A 201 -5.45 2.38 8.43
CA PRO A 201 -5.80 2.36 9.84
C PRO A 201 -5.36 3.68 10.50
N GLN A 202 -6.20 4.24 11.38
CA GLN A 202 -5.77 5.42 12.17
C GLN A 202 -4.66 5.07 13.16
N HIS A 203 -4.61 3.81 13.57
CA HIS A 203 -3.66 3.26 14.54
C HIS A 203 -2.38 2.76 13.86
N THR A 204 -1.66 3.66 13.20
CA THR A 204 -0.33 3.38 12.63
C THR A 204 0.76 3.40 13.71
N PHE A 205 1.97 2.96 13.37
CA PHE A 205 3.12 3.07 14.26
C PHE A 205 3.39 4.55 14.58
N LYS A 206 3.49 4.89 15.88
CA LYS A 206 3.61 6.26 16.40
C LYS A 206 2.52 7.23 15.93
N GLY A 207 1.41 6.73 15.39
CA GLY A 207 0.31 7.56 14.90
C GLY A 207 0.65 8.41 13.66
N ARG A 208 1.67 8.03 12.90
CA ARG A 208 2.10 8.77 11.71
C ARG A 208 1.07 8.67 10.59
N LYS A 209 0.76 9.79 9.95
CA LYS A 209 -0.01 9.81 8.69
C LYS A 209 0.85 9.24 7.57
N ASN A 210 0.23 8.61 6.57
CA ASN A 210 0.97 7.85 5.56
C ASN A 210 1.98 6.90 6.21
N GLY A 211 1.57 6.27 7.30
CA GLY A 211 2.44 5.61 8.25
C GLY A 211 2.64 4.12 7.98
N LEU A 212 3.28 3.50 8.95
CA LEU A 212 3.62 2.08 8.91
C LEU A 212 2.63 1.27 9.73
N ARG A 213 2.47 0.01 9.37
CA ARG A 213 1.73 -0.98 10.18
C ARG A 213 2.35 -1.07 11.56
N LYS A 214 1.50 -0.83 12.57
CA LYS A 214 1.95 -0.78 13.96
C LYS A 214 2.58 -2.09 14.43
N ASP A 215 1.98 -3.21 14.08
CA ASP A 215 2.44 -4.55 14.46
C ASP A 215 3.84 -4.85 13.90
N LEU A 216 4.05 -4.65 12.59
CA LEU A 216 5.33 -4.93 11.94
C LEU A 216 6.42 -3.94 12.35
N ALA A 217 6.10 -2.64 12.38
CA ALA A 217 7.05 -1.61 12.78
C ALA A 217 7.47 -1.76 14.25
N GLN A 218 6.57 -2.21 15.13
CA GLN A 218 6.92 -2.47 16.53
C GLN A 218 7.93 -3.61 16.66
N VAL A 219 7.75 -4.71 15.91
CA VAL A 219 8.73 -5.82 15.91
C VAL A 219 10.11 -5.35 15.47
N LEU A 220 10.18 -4.50 14.44
CA LEU A 220 11.45 -3.92 14.00
C LEU A 220 12.04 -2.98 15.06
N ALA A 221 11.21 -2.18 15.74
CA ALA A 221 11.64 -1.32 16.83
C ALA A 221 12.19 -2.12 18.03
N ASP A 222 11.57 -3.25 18.36
CA ASP A 222 11.98 -4.12 19.48
C ASP A 222 13.33 -4.81 19.26
N ILE A 223 13.80 -4.89 18.02
CA ILE A 223 15.17 -5.35 17.68
C ILE A 223 16.22 -4.32 18.11
N HIS A 224 15.82 -3.06 18.30
CA HIS A 224 16.73 -1.94 18.62
C HIS A 224 17.89 -1.77 17.62
N PRO A 225 17.61 -1.74 16.29
CA PRO A 225 18.68 -1.55 15.32
C PRO A 225 19.29 -0.16 15.49
N ARG A 226 20.61 -0.05 15.38
CA ARG A 226 21.32 1.23 15.47
C ARG A 226 21.28 2.01 14.16
N PHE A 227 21.07 1.32 13.07
CA PHE A 227 20.85 1.92 11.75
C PHE A 227 19.94 1.04 10.90
N ILE A 228 19.34 1.65 9.87
CA ILE A 228 18.58 0.92 8.84
C ILE A 228 19.19 1.21 7.47
N ARG A 229 19.57 0.16 6.76
CA ARG A 229 19.99 0.24 5.37
C ARG A 229 18.78 -0.06 4.48
N PHE A 230 18.34 0.93 3.69
CA PHE A 230 17.23 0.84 2.74
C PHE A 230 17.59 1.57 1.42
N PRO A 231 16.84 1.43 0.33
CA PRO A 231 15.64 0.63 0.07
C PRO A 231 15.96 -0.83 -0.24
N GLY A 232 17.20 -1.23 -0.13
CA GLY A 232 17.67 -2.58 -0.41
C GLY A 232 19.04 -2.62 -1.07
N GLY A 233 19.38 -3.76 -1.65
CA GLY A 233 20.56 -3.98 -2.49
C GLY A 233 20.15 -3.97 -3.96
N CYS A 234 19.45 -5.02 -4.40
CA CYS A 234 19.03 -5.16 -5.79
C CYS A 234 18.00 -4.07 -6.19
N VAL A 235 17.09 -3.70 -5.31
CA VAL A 235 16.13 -2.60 -5.56
C VAL A 235 16.85 -1.27 -5.77
N ALA A 236 17.97 -1.03 -5.06
CA ALA A 236 18.72 0.21 -5.20
C ALA A 236 19.32 0.41 -6.60
N HIS A 237 19.91 -0.66 -7.18
CA HIS A 237 20.51 -0.56 -8.53
C HIS A 237 19.53 -0.92 -9.65
N GLY A 238 18.41 -1.62 -9.34
CA GLY A 238 17.47 -2.10 -10.34
C GLY A 238 18.10 -3.05 -11.35
N ASP A 239 17.42 -3.24 -12.48
CA ASP A 239 17.87 -4.02 -13.62
C ASP A 239 18.22 -3.15 -14.85
N GLY A 240 18.50 -1.87 -14.63
CA GLY A 240 18.93 -0.92 -15.64
C GLY A 240 18.69 0.53 -15.22
N LEU A 241 19.24 1.48 -15.99
CA LEU A 241 19.14 2.92 -15.68
C LEU A 241 17.70 3.43 -15.55
N LYS A 242 16.74 2.80 -16.21
CA LYS A 242 15.32 3.18 -16.12
C LYS A 242 14.64 2.69 -14.84
N ASN A 243 15.26 1.74 -14.13
CA ASN A 243 14.68 1.05 -12.99
C ASN A 243 15.51 1.20 -11.71
N ILE A 244 16.57 2.00 -11.70
CA ILE A 244 17.30 2.33 -10.47
C ILE A 244 16.39 3.12 -9.52
N TYR A 245 16.55 2.87 -8.22
CA TYR A 245 15.80 3.61 -7.21
C TYR A 245 16.23 5.08 -7.19
N GLN A 246 15.28 5.96 -7.42
CA GLN A 246 15.49 7.40 -7.39
C GLN A 246 14.71 8.00 -6.22
N TRP A 247 15.37 8.24 -5.11
CA TRP A 247 14.76 8.75 -3.88
C TRP A 247 13.87 9.99 -4.09
N LYS A 248 14.27 10.90 -4.99
CA LYS A 248 13.50 12.11 -5.32
C LYS A 248 12.12 11.83 -5.92
N ASN A 249 11.91 10.67 -6.52
CA ASN A 249 10.61 10.23 -7.03
C ASN A 249 9.68 9.72 -5.92
N THR A 250 10.19 9.53 -4.72
CA THR A 250 9.50 8.90 -3.59
C THR A 250 9.15 9.89 -2.47
N VAL A 251 9.35 11.18 -2.70
CA VAL A 251 9.07 12.26 -1.73
C VAL A 251 8.03 13.23 -2.27
N GLY A 252 7.42 14.02 -1.38
CA GLY A 252 6.37 14.97 -1.73
C GLY A 252 4.95 14.36 -1.65
N PRO A 253 3.94 15.04 -2.21
CA PRO A 253 2.56 14.55 -2.23
C PRO A 253 2.47 13.17 -2.89
N LEU A 254 1.61 12.29 -2.36
CA LEU A 254 1.53 10.90 -2.82
C LEU A 254 1.15 10.78 -4.30
N GLU A 255 0.24 11.64 -4.76
CA GLU A 255 -0.21 11.69 -6.15
C GLU A 255 0.88 12.18 -7.13
N ALA A 256 1.93 12.82 -6.63
CA ALA A 256 3.05 13.30 -7.43
C ALA A 256 4.26 12.34 -7.44
N ARG A 257 4.23 11.29 -6.62
CA ARG A 257 5.29 10.28 -6.59
C ARG A 257 5.23 9.42 -7.83
N LYS A 258 6.40 8.97 -8.29
CA LYS A 258 6.46 8.13 -9.46
C LYS A 258 6.57 6.67 -9.06
N ALA A 259 5.50 5.92 -9.31
CA ALA A 259 5.49 4.47 -9.15
C ALA A 259 6.55 3.80 -10.06
N GLN A 260 6.98 2.62 -9.69
CA GLN A 260 8.06 1.92 -10.36
C GLN A 260 7.85 0.41 -10.31
N ARG A 261 8.26 -0.30 -11.36
CA ARG A 261 8.40 -1.75 -11.34
C ARG A 261 9.47 -2.17 -10.32
N ASN A 262 9.14 -3.11 -9.45
CA ASN A 262 10.12 -3.80 -8.63
C ASN A 262 10.77 -4.92 -9.45
N LEU A 263 12.11 -5.02 -9.41
CA LEU A 263 12.83 -6.07 -10.16
C LEU A 263 12.49 -7.50 -9.71
N TRP A 264 11.87 -7.66 -8.53
CA TRP A 264 11.37 -8.94 -8.02
C TRP A 264 10.00 -9.34 -8.59
N GLY A 265 9.47 -8.57 -9.57
CA GLY A 265 8.30 -8.93 -10.35
C GLY A 265 6.98 -8.48 -9.75
N TYR A 266 6.92 -7.26 -9.22
CA TYR A 266 5.70 -6.60 -8.81
C TYR A 266 5.84 -5.06 -8.83
N HIS A 267 4.77 -4.35 -8.52
CA HIS A 267 4.69 -2.89 -8.54
C HIS A 267 5.09 -2.27 -7.21
N GLN A 268 5.76 -1.12 -7.26
CA GLN A 268 6.05 -0.27 -6.10
C GLN A 268 5.33 1.08 -6.26
N SER A 269 4.42 1.39 -5.34
CA SER A 269 3.67 2.65 -5.36
C SER A 269 4.50 3.86 -4.93
N MET A 270 5.64 3.63 -4.27
CA MET A 270 6.48 4.65 -3.61
C MET A 270 5.75 5.40 -2.48
N GLY A 271 4.66 4.83 -1.97
CA GLY A 271 3.96 5.34 -0.79
C GLY A 271 4.83 5.30 0.46
N LEU A 272 5.55 4.19 0.69
CA LEU A 272 6.68 4.11 1.61
C LEU A 272 7.92 4.63 0.88
N GLY A 273 8.19 5.90 1.02
CA GLY A 273 9.28 6.58 0.33
C GLY A 273 10.42 6.98 1.26
N TYR A 274 11.34 7.76 0.70
CA TYR A 274 12.56 8.15 1.40
C TYR A 274 12.30 8.93 2.70
N PHE A 275 11.31 9.82 2.68
CA PHE A 275 10.90 10.57 3.86
C PHE A 275 10.36 9.65 4.97
N GLU A 276 9.52 8.69 4.63
CA GLU A 276 8.93 7.75 5.58
C GLU A 276 9.96 6.82 6.20
N TYR A 277 11.00 6.43 5.46
CA TYR A 277 12.12 5.65 6.02
C TYR A 277 12.89 6.45 7.08
N PHE A 278 13.22 7.72 6.80
CA PHE A 278 13.88 8.58 7.78
C PHE A 278 13.00 8.86 8.99
N GLN A 279 11.71 9.08 8.78
CA GLN A 279 10.76 9.24 9.87
C GLN A 279 10.70 7.98 10.76
N PHE A 280 10.77 6.80 10.15
CA PHE A 280 10.83 5.54 10.90
C PHE A 280 12.13 5.42 11.69
N CYS A 281 13.27 5.76 11.11
CA CYS A 281 14.56 5.78 11.83
C CYS A 281 14.51 6.72 13.04
N GLU A 282 13.98 7.93 12.86
CA GLU A 282 13.75 8.87 13.98
C GLU A 282 12.86 8.25 15.07
N ASP A 283 11.75 7.62 14.68
CA ASP A 283 10.77 7.04 15.59
C ASP A 283 11.32 5.90 16.46
N ILE A 284 12.34 5.19 15.98
CA ILE A 284 12.97 4.05 16.70
C ILE A 284 14.37 4.37 17.23
N GLY A 285 14.87 5.59 17.00
CA GLY A 285 16.22 6.01 17.44
C GLY A 285 17.36 5.33 16.68
N ALA A 286 17.16 5.06 15.37
CA ALA A 286 18.16 4.51 14.46
C ALA A 286 18.70 5.57 13.48
N GLU A 287 19.92 5.34 12.95
CA GLU A 287 20.52 6.12 11.85
C GLU A 287 20.13 5.56 10.47
#